data_d5ecb1708c0115042dcb720b8164208c
#
_entry.id   d5ecb1708c0115042dcb720b8164208c
#
_cell.length_a   1.000
_cell.length_b   1.000
_cell.length_c   1.000
_cell.angle_alpha   90.00
_cell.angle_beta   90.00
_cell.angle_gamma   90.00
#
_symmetry.space_group_name_H-M   'P 1'
#
loop_
_entity.id
_entity.type
_entity.pdbx_description
1 polymer ?
#
loop_
_entity_poly.entity_id
_entity_poly.type
_entity_poly.pdbx_seq_one_letter_code
_entity_poly.pdbx_strand_id
1 'polypeptide(L)'
;MTRVDDLWYLAQEADQYGEQAFHELRDRHDDVLQTERTRYVSRRRFRTLAERVERTGAPYGAHTIVYRDDGDILLVRHEGVDMWVLPGGGVEGSESYAEAARRELAEEAGVRASYDGLAILTRLEIVSGEQSMCGVLPVYAASAETTDTSVTDPDDEISAARWFSRLPEDTRDRDELVAWRERRFS
;
A
#
# COMPACT_ATOMS: atom_id res chain seq x y z
N MET A 1 -29.91 -16.25 -15.25
CA MET A 1 -28.74 -15.31 -15.33
C MET A 1 -27.61 -15.87 -14.50
N THR A 2 -26.53 -16.13 -15.13
CA THR A 2 -25.39 -16.82 -14.50
C THR A 2 -24.54 -15.82 -13.71
N ARG A 3 -24.03 -16.24 -12.55
CA ARG A 3 -23.07 -15.50 -11.68
C ARG A 3 -21.82 -14.94 -12.39
N VAL A 4 -21.65 -15.24 -13.67
CA VAL A 4 -20.55 -14.74 -14.52
C VAL A 4 -20.77 -13.26 -14.85
N ASP A 5 -22.02 -12.87 -15.09
CA ASP A 5 -22.33 -11.49 -15.47
C ASP A 5 -22.08 -10.48 -14.34
N ASP A 6 -22.39 -10.87 -13.09
CA ASP A 6 -22.18 -9.99 -11.93
C ASP A 6 -20.69 -9.67 -11.68
N LEU A 7 -19.80 -10.66 -11.86
CA LEU A 7 -18.37 -10.45 -11.66
C LEU A 7 -17.77 -9.59 -12.78
N TRP A 8 -18.27 -9.74 -14.00
CA TRP A 8 -17.85 -8.93 -15.13
C TRP A 8 -18.21 -7.46 -14.92
N TYR A 9 -19.44 -7.16 -14.50
CA TYR A 9 -19.86 -5.79 -14.19
C TYR A 9 -19.05 -5.19 -13.04
N LEU A 10 -18.86 -5.94 -11.96
CA LEU A 10 -18.05 -5.51 -10.83
C LEU A 10 -16.58 -5.22 -11.27
N ALA A 11 -16.00 -6.07 -12.11
CA ALA A 11 -14.66 -5.86 -12.65
C ALA A 11 -14.57 -4.58 -13.49
N GLN A 12 -15.58 -4.31 -14.34
CA GLN A 12 -15.62 -3.09 -15.15
C GLN A 12 -15.74 -1.82 -14.30
N GLU A 13 -16.62 -1.83 -13.32
CA GLU A 13 -16.78 -0.69 -12.38
C GLU A 13 -15.50 -0.48 -11.56
N ALA A 14 -14.93 -1.55 -10.99
CA ALA A 14 -13.68 -1.48 -10.26
C ALA A 14 -12.54 -0.93 -11.13
N ASP A 15 -12.42 -1.39 -12.37
CA ASP A 15 -11.39 -0.91 -13.31
C ASP A 15 -11.50 0.60 -13.55
N GLN A 16 -12.71 1.12 -13.76
CA GLN A 16 -12.93 2.56 -13.94
C GLN A 16 -12.49 3.36 -12.71
N TYR A 17 -12.87 2.91 -11.51
CA TYR A 17 -12.47 3.56 -10.27
C TYR A 17 -10.96 3.50 -10.03
N GLY A 18 -10.34 2.36 -10.30
CA GLY A 18 -8.91 2.18 -10.17
C GLY A 18 -8.10 3.07 -11.13
N GLU A 19 -8.51 3.12 -12.39
CA GLU A 19 -7.89 4.01 -13.39
C GLU A 19 -8.08 5.49 -13.02
N GLN A 20 -9.26 5.88 -12.58
CA GLN A 20 -9.52 7.25 -12.11
C GLN A 20 -8.62 7.60 -10.92
N ALA A 21 -8.55 6.73 -9.92
CA ALA A 21 -7.69 6.93 -8.76
C ALA A 21 -6.22 7.07 -9.13
N PHE A 22 -5.73 6.25 -10.07
CA PHE A 22 -4.37 6.34 -10.58
C PHE A 22 -4.09 7.69 -11.23
N HIS A 23 -4.95 8.15 -12.14
CA HIS A 23 -4.78 9.42 -12.82
C HIS A 23 -4.85 10.61 -11.86
N GLU A 24 -5.79 10.61 -10.91
CA GLU A 24 -5.91 11.67 -9.91
C GLU A 24 -4.66 11.77 -9.02
N LEU A 25 -4.13 10.63 -8.55
CA LEU A 25 -2.93 10.64 -7.73
C LEU A 25 -1.70 11.07 -8.52
N ARG A 26 -1.53 10.58 -9.74
CA ARG A 26 -0.44 10.98 -10.62
C ARG A 26 -0.45 12.48 -10.92
N ASP A 27 -1.63 13.03 -11.22
CA ASP A 27 -1.76 14.43 -11.64
C ASP A 27 -1.62 15.43 -10.48
N ARG A 28 -1.83 14.97 -9.23
CA ARG A 28 -1.71 15.80 -8.01
C ARG A 28 -0.33 15.78 -7.38
N HIS A 29 0.52 14.86 -7.76
CA HIS A 29 1.82 14.65 -7.13
C HIS A 29 2.94 14.68 -8.17
N ASP A 30 3.85 15.63 -7.98
CA ASP A 30 5.08 15.70 -8.76
C ASP A 30 6.15 14.77 -8.13
N ASP A 31 7.09 14.33 -8.95
CA ASP A 31 8.28 13.59 -8.52
C ASP A 31 8.00 12.26 -7.79
N VAL A 32 6.94 11.56 -8.18
CA VAL A 32 6.56 10.26 -7.65
C VAL A 32 7.22 9.14 -8.47
N LEU A 33 7.78 8.15 -7.77
CA LEU A 33 8.24 6.92 -8.42
C LEU A 33 7.03 6.09 -8.88
N GLN A 34 6.82 6.01 -10.18
CA GLN A 34 5.73 5.23 -10.76
C GLN A 34 6.20 3.82 -11.12
N THR A 35 5.42 2.82 -10.73
CA THR A 35 5.66 1.42 -11.04
C THR A 35 4.39 0.74 -11.53
N GLU A 36 4.55 -0.39 -12.22
CA GLU A 36 3.44 -1.22 -12.67
C GLU A 36 3.67 -2.65 -12.21
N ARG A 37 2.59 -3.33 -11.83
CA ARG A 37 2.60 -4.74 -11.45
C ARG A 37 1.35 -5.44 -11.91
N THR A 38 1.51 -6.74 -12.19
CA THR A 38 0.38 -7.64 -12.42
C THR A 38 0.35 -8.69 -11.32
N ARG A 39 -0.84 -8.94 -10.77
CA ARG A 39 -1.10 -10.01 -9.79
C ARG A 39 -2.19 -10.93 -10.28
N TYR A 40 -1.89 -12.21 -10.28
CA TYR A 40 -2.84 -13.26 -10.61
C TYR A 40 -3.42 -13.81 -9.31
N VAL A 41 -4.75 -13.82 -9.23
CA VAL A 41 -5.47 -14.21 -8.01
C VAL A 41 -6.59 -15.20 -8.33
N SER A 42 -7.08 -15.93 -7.32
CA SER A 42 -8.27 -16.76 -7.45
C SER A 42 -9.50 -15.90 -7.71
N ARG A 43 -10.54 -16.50 -8.32
CA ARG A 43 -11.81 -15.83 -8.57
C ARG A 43 -12.44 -15.25 -7.29
N ARG A 44 -12.36 -15.98 -6.17
CA ARG A 44 -12.86 -15.51 -4.88
C ARG A 44 -12.09 -14.29 -4.40
N ARG A 45 -10.78 -14.33 -4.50
CA ARG A 45 -9.92 -13.21 -4.11
C ARG A 45 -10.13 -12.00 -5.02
N PHE A 46 -10.30 -12.23 -6.31
CA PHE A 46 -10.60 -11.17 -7.28
C PHE A 46 -11.88 -10.40 -6.91
N ARG A 47 -12.96 -11.10 -6.56
CA ARG A 47 -14.21 -10.46 -6.13
C ARG A 47 -13.99 -9.55 -4.91
N THR A 48 -13.32 -10.05 -3.88
CA THR A 48 -13.03 -9.28 -2.67
C THR A 48 -12.20 -8.03 -3.00
N LEU A 49 -11.20 -8.16 -3.86
CA LEU A 49 -10.36 -7.02 -4.26
C LEU A 49 -11.12 -6.04 -5.15
N ALA A 50 -11.99 -6.53 -6.05
CA ALA A 50 -12.84 -5.69 -6.90
C ALA A 50 -13.80 -4.82 -6.07
N GLU A 51 -14.42 -5.37 -5.05
CA GLU A 51 -15.27 -4.63 -4.11
C GLU A 51 -14.48 -3.53 -3.38
N ARG A 52 -13.23 -3.79 -3.02
CA ARG A 52 -12.35 -2.78 -2.41
C ARG A 52 -11.97 -1.68 -3.39
N VAL A 53 -11.59 -2.05 -4.63
CA VAL A 53 -11.23 -1.07 -5.68
C VAL A 53 -12.43 -0.20 -6.03
N GLU A 54 -13.61 -0.79 -6.21
CA GLU A 54 -14.84 -0.04 -6.47
C GLU A 54 -15.12 0.99 -5.38
N ARG A 55 -14.87 0.64 -4.13
CA ARG A 55 -15.12 1.51 -2.99
C ARG A 55 -14.03 2.58 -2.78
N THR A 56 -12.76 2.24 -2.96
CA THR A 56 -11.64 3.08 -2.56
C THR A 56 -10.59 3.34 -3.65
N GLY A 57 -10.58 2.56 -4.74
CA GLY A 57 -9.51 2.56 -5.74
C GLY A 57 -8.27 1.75 -5.35
N ALA A 58 -8.07 1.49 -4.05
CA ALA A 58 -6.87 0.85 -3.49
C ALA A 58 -7.19 -0.52 -2.87
N PRO A 59 -6.89 -1.64 -3.55
CA PRO A 59 -7.27 -2.98 -3.08
C PRO A 59 -6.57 -3.39 -1.79
N TYR A 60 -5.41 -2.82 -1.51
CA TYR A 60 -4.58 -3.08 -0.32
C TYR A 60 -4.40 -1.85 0.58
N GLY A 61 -5.16 -0.78 0.31
CA GLY A 61 -5.08 0.47 1.06
C GLY A 61 -3.84 1.31 0.79
N ALA A 62 -3.36 2.00 1.80
CA ALA A 62 -2.26 2.94 1.70
C ALA A 62 -1.16 2.61 2.72
N HIS A 63 0.10 2.84 2.35
CA HIS A 63 1.28 2.49 3.13
C HIS A 63 2.21 3.68 3.29
N THR A 64 3.14 3.59 4.24
CA THR A 64 4.10 4.66 4.53
C THR A 64 5.53 4.13 4.56
N ILE A 65 6.43 4.78 3.83
CA ILE A 65 7.88 4.68 4.07
C ILE A 65 8.21 5.69 5.16
N VAL A 66 8.40 5.21 6.39
CA VAL A 66 8.89 6.06 7.48
C VAL A 66 10.40 5.93 7.53
N TYR A 67 11.08 7.07 7.47
CA TYR A 67 12.54 7.10 7.41
C TYR A 67 13.12 8.03 8.47
N ARG A 68 14.37 7.77 8.84
CA ARG A 68 15.21 8.64 9.66
C ARG A 68 16.26 9.36 8.81
N ASP A 69 16.89 10.38 9.38
CA ASP A 69 17.91 11.18 8.69
C ASP A 69 19.13 10.36 8.22
N ASP A 70 19.42 9.27 8.89
CA ASP A 70 20.46 8.31 8.52
C ASP A 70 20.06 7.34 7.38
N GLY A 71 18.83 7.43 6.90
CA GLY A 71 18.30 6.58 5.85
C GLY A 71 17.71 5.24 6.32
N ASP A 72 17.64 5.00 7.62
CA ASP A 72 16.94 3.83 8.16
C ASP A 72 15.45 3.90 7.83
N ILE A 73 14.87 2.76 7.47
CA ILE A 73 13.45 2.60 7.15
C ILE A 73 12.78 1.72 8.19
N LEU A 74 11.57 2.13 8.62
CA LEU A 74 10.73 1.37 9.51
C LEU A 74 9.96 0.30 8.73
N LEU A 75 10.07 -0.95 9.17
CA LEU A 75 9.25 -2.05 8.68
C LEU A 75 8.52 -2.72 9.83
N VAL A 76 7.40 -3.34 9.51
CA VAL A 76 6.61 -4.15 10.43
C VAL A 76 6.61 -5.61 9.98
N ARG A 77 6.58 -6.53 10.95
CA ARG A 77 6.50 -7.96 10.68
C ARG A 77 5.06 -8.39 10.57
N HIS A 78 4.65 -8.77 9.36
CA HIS A 78 3.30 -9.23 9.09
C HIS A 78 3.24 -10.75 9.11
N GLU A 79 2.59 -11.31 10.12
CA GLU A 79 2.53 -12.75 10.34
C GLU A 79 1.71 -13.49 9.28
N GLY A 80 0.66 -12.88 8.76
CA GLY A 80 -0.20 -13.49 7.74
C GLY A 80 0.49 -13.75 6.41
N VAL A 81 1.53 -12.97 6.06
CA VAL A 81 2.33 -13.15 4.84
C VAL A 81 3.77 -13.56 5.12
N ASP A 82 4.15 -13.64 6.39
CA ASP A 82 5.49 -14.03 6.87
C ASP A 82 6.61 -13.18 6.23
N MET A 83 6.41 -11.88 6.18
CA MET A 83 7.35 -10.93 5.57
C MET A 83 7.47 -9.65 6.40
N TRP A 84 8.60 -8.95 6.22
CA TRP A 84 8.72 -7.54 6.58
C TRP A 84 8.04 -6.68 5.52
N VAL A 85 7.17 -5.78 5.94
CA VAL A 85 6.39 -4.92 5.05
C VAL A 85 6.40 -3.48 5.56
N LEU A 86 6.03 -2.54 4.70
CA LEU A 86 5.73 -1.18 5.13
C LEU A 86 4.48 -1.19 6.01
N PRO A 87 4.43 -0.35 7.06
CA PRO A 87 3.18 -0.13 7.78
C PRO A 87 2.12 0.44 6.85
N GLY A 88 0.89 -0.06 6.98
CA GLY A 88 -0.22 0.35 6.15
C GLY A 88 -1.35 -0.67 6.10
N GLY A 89 -2.46 -0.27 5.56
CA GLY A 89 -3.65 -1.11 5.45
C GLY A 89 -4.82 -0.41 4.78
N GLY A 90 -5.99 -1.02 4.89
CA GLY A 90 -7.19 -0.62 4.19
C GLY A 90 -7.72 0.77 4.56
N VAL A 91 -8.33 1.42 3.58
CA VAL A 91 -9.05 2.68 3.78
C VAL A 91 -10.40 2.39 4.44
N GLU A 92 -10.69 3.08 5.53
CA GLU A 92 -11.93 2.94 6.29
C GLU A 92 -12.84 4.16 6.10
N GLY A 93 -14.15 3.92 6.03
CA GLY A 93 -15.16 4.98 5.94
C GLY A 93 -14.84 5.99 4.83
N SER A 94 -14.74 7.27 5.21
CA SER A 94 -14.44 8.39 4.31
C SER A 94 -12.98 8.88 4.39
N GLU A 95 -12.08 8.06 4.93
CA GLU A 95 -10.66 8.41 4.98
C GLU A 95 -10.08 8.68 3.60
N SER A 96 -9.17 9.65 3.51
CA SER A 96 -8.23 9.74 2.39
C SER A 96 -7.15 8.65 2.52
N TYR A 97 -6.40 8.41 1.45
CA TYR A 97 -5.25 7.48 1.51
C TYR A 97 -4.22 7.91 2.57
N ALA A 98 -3.93 9.20 2.66
CA ALA A 98 -3.01 9.73 3.66
C ALA A 98 -3.52 9.55 5.10
N GLU A 99 -4.81 9.73 5.34
CA GLU A 99 -5.43 9.49 6.66
C GLU A 99 -5.36 8.01 7.04
N ALA A 100 -5.67 7.10 6.12
CA ALA A 100 -5.54 5.66 6.32
C ALA A 100 -4.09 5.27 6.64
N ALA A 101 -3.13 5.77 5.87
CA ALA A 101 -1.71 5.51 6.09
C ALA A 101 -1.23 5.98 7.48
N ARG A 102 -1.69 7.14 7.95
CA ARG A 102 -1.37 7.66 9.29
C ARG A 102 -1.98 6.82 10.41
N ARG A 103 -3.23 6.43 10.27
CA ARG A 103 -3.92 5.58 11.26
C ARG A 103 -3.20 4.24 11.40
N GLU A 104 -2.92 3.58 10.29
CA GLU A 104 -2.21 2.30 10.27
C GLU A 104 -0.81 2.41 10.88
N LEU A 105 -0.06 3.46 10.58
CA LEU A 105 1.26 3.69 11.18
C LEU A 105 1.17 3.78 12.71
N ALA A 106 0.19 4.49 13.24
CA ALA A 106 -0.02 4.60 14.68
C ALA A 106 -0.36 3.25 15.33
N GLU A 107 -1.22 2.46 14.69
CA GLU A 107 -1.66 1.15 15.19
C GLU A 107 -0.55 0.09 15.10
N GLU A 108 0.17 0.04 13.99
CA GLU A 108 1.15 -1.02 13.70
C GLU A 108 2.54 -0.74 14.29
N ALA A 109 2.92 0.51 14.48
CA ALA A 109 4.27 0.88 14.91
C ALA A 109 4.35 1.88 16.05
N GLY A 110 3.29 2.63 16.33
CA GLY A 110 3.25 3.65 17.38
C GLY A 110 4.20 4.83 17.17
N VAL A 111 4.71 5.01 15.95
CA VAL A 111 5.62 6.08 15.57
C VAL A 111 4.84 7.27 15.03
N ARG A 112 5.22 8.48 15.44
CA ARG A 112 4.76 9.73 14.82
C ARG A 112 5.73 10.16 13.73
N ALA A 113 5.18 10.67 12.64
CA ALA A 113 5.97 11.10 11.50
C ALA A 113 5.34 12.32 10.81
N SER A 114 6.19 13.13 10.19
CA SER A 114 5.79 14.23 9.33
C SER A 114 5.76 13.76 7.88
N TYR A 115 4.60 13.87 7.25
CA TYR A 115 4.38 13.37 5.89
C TYR A 115 4.89 14.35 4.84
N ASP A 116 5.72 13.86 3.93
CA ASP A 116 6.33 14.65 2.83
C ASP A 116 5.47 14.63 1.56
N GLY A 117 4.58 13.65 1.43
CA GLY A 117 3.73 13.43 0.27
C GLY A 117 3.84 12.01 -0.29
N LEU A 118 3.27 11.81 -1.47
CA LEU A 118 3.28 10.52 -2.17
C LEU A 118 4.70 10.22 -2.69
N ALA A 119 5.23 9.04 -2.37
CA ALA A 119 6.57 8.62 -2.74
C ALA A 119 6.59 7.63 -3.90
N ILE A 120 5.72 6.60 -3.82
CA ILE A 120 5.59 5.56 -4.84
C ILE A 120 4.11 5.41 -5.20
N LEU A 121 3.83 5.38 -6.49
CA LEU A 121 2.51 5.08 -7.02
C LEU A 121 2.62 3.88 -7.94
N THR A 122 2.05 2.75 -7.51
CA THR A 122 1.99 1.53 -8.32
C THR A 122 0.62 1.41 -8.98
N ARG A 123 0.62 1.27 -10.29
CA ARG A 123 -0.55 0.83 -11.05
C ARG A 123 -0.59 -0.69 -10.99
N LEU A 124 -1.61 -1.23 -10.36
CA LEU A 124 -1.75 -2.66 -10.11
C LEU A 124 -2.81 -3.24 -11.05
N GLU A 125 -2.41 -4.14 -11.94
CA GLU A 125 -3.34 -4.97 -12.70
C GLU A 125 -3.62 -6.27 -11.91
N ILE A 126 -4.87 -6.53 -11.59
CA ILE A 126 -5.31 -7.75 -10.90
C ILE A 126 -6.06 -8.61 -11.90
N VAL A 127 -5.63 -9.86 -12.05
CA VAL A 127 -6.14 -10.78 -13.08
C VAL A 127 -6.66 -12.06 -12.44
N SER A 128 -7.82 -12.51 -12.89
CA SER A 128 -8.37 -13.82 -12.57
C SER A 128 -9.09 -14.43 -13.78
N GLY A 129 -8.47 -15.42 -14.42
CA GLY A 129 -8.97 -15.97 -15.67
C GLY A 129 -9.01 -14.91 -16.77
N GLU A 130 -10.20 -14.66 -17.34
CA GLU A 130 -10.43 -13.65 -18.38
C GLU A 130 -10.79 -12.27 -17.82
N GLN A 131 -10.91 -12.14 -16.49
CA GLN A 131 -11.23 -10.87 -15.83
C GLN A 131 -9.97 -10.14 -15.39
N SER A 132 -9.94 -8.83 -15.59
CA SER A 132 -8.89 -7.97 -15.08
C SER A 132 -9.45 -6.63 -14.60
N MET A 133 -8.74 -5.97 -13.71
CA MET A 133 -9.04 -4.62 -13.24
C MET A 133 -7.76 -3.92 -12.82
N CYS A 134 -7.78 -2.60 -12.88
CA CYS A 134 -6.74 -1.73 -12.32
C CYS A 134 -7.08 -1.34 -10.88
N GLY A 135 -6.06 -1.27 -10.05
CA GLY A 135 -6.10 -0.64 -8.73
C GLY A 135 -4.83 0.13 -8.48
N VAL A 136 -4.79 0.90 -7.41
CA VAL A 136 -3.61 1.67 -7.00
C VAL A 136 -3.01 1.15 -5.71
N LEU A 137 -1.69 1.24 -5.60
CA LEU A 137 -0.95 1.08 -4.36
C LEU A 137 -0.23 2.40 -4.06
N PRO A 138 -0.85 3.31 -3.29
CA PRO A 138 -0.22 4.55 -2.89
C PRO A 138 0.70 4.31 -1.68
N VAL A 139 1.94 4.78 -1.77
CA VAL A 139 2.92 4.75 -0.70
C VAL A 139 3.41 6.16 -0.43
N TYR A 140 3.20 6.64 0.79
CA TYR A 140 3.66 7.95 1.24
C TYR A 140 5.05 7.88 1.86
N ALA A 141 5.81 8.95 1.81
CA ALA A 141 7.02 9.11 2.58
C ALA A 141 6.75 9.99 3.79
N ALA A 142 7.36 9.64 4.93
CA ALA A 142 7.25 10.41 6.16
C ALA A 142 8.54 10.38 6.96
N SER A 143 8.98 11.54 7.39
CA SER A 143 10.14 11.71 8.29
C SER A 143 9.73 11.40 9.72
N ALA A 144 10.49 10.53 10.40
CA ALA A 144 10.19 10.13 11.77
C ALA A 144 10.35 11.29 12.75
N GLU A 145 9.32 11.53 13.57
CA GLU A 145 9.37 12.46 14.71
C GLU A 145 9.72 11.74 16.00
N THR A 146 9.30 10.46 16.10
CA THR A 146 9.63 9.57 17.23
C THR A 146 10.24 8.28 16.68
N THR A 147 11.06 7.61 17.48
CA THR A 147 11.78 6.39 17.07
C THR A 147 11.44 5.15 17.88
N ASP A 148 10.85 5.32 19.07
CA ASP A 148 10.38 4.19 19.88
C ASP A 148 9.16 3.55 19.24
N THR A 149 9.18 2.24 19.09
CA THR A 149 8.12 1.49 18.44
C THR A 149 7.23 0.79 19.47
N SER A 150 5.92 0.76 19.18
CA SER A 150 4.95 -0.03 19.93
C SER A 150 3.87 -0.55 18.97
N VAL A 151 3.53 -1.83 19.11
CA VAL A 151 2.50 -2.46 18.29
C VAL A 151 1.21 -2.54 19.09
N THR A 152 0.14 -1.91 18.59
CA THR A 152 -1.20 -1.97 19.17
C THR A 152 -2.24 -2.41 18.11
N ASP A 153 -1.78 -3.16 17.13
CA ASP A 153 -2.57 -3.59 15.98
C ASP A 153 -3.86 -4.32 16.41
N PRO A 154 -5.05 -3.74 16.11
CA PRO A 154 -6.33 -4.34 16.49
C PRO A 154 -6.64 -5.62 15.72
N ASP A 155 -6.03 -5.82 14.55
CA ASP A 155 -6.23 -7.00 13.71
C ASP A 155 -5.28 -8.17 14.06
N ASP A 156 -4.33 -7.93 14.97
CA ASP A 156 -3.36 -8.91 15.46
C ASP A 156 -2.55 -9.58 14.32
N GLU A 157 -2.27 -8.84 13.27
CA GLU A 157 -1.49 -9.30 12.11
C GLU A 157 0.00 -8.93 12.22
N ILE A 158 0.31 -7.91 13.01
CA ILE A 158 1.66 -7.36 13.18
C ILE A 158 2.28 -7.80 14.51
N SER A 159 3.42 -8.46 14.44
CA SER A 159 4.14 -8.97 15.63
C SER A 159 5.33 -8.12 16.07
N ALA A 160 5.88 -7.29 15.19
CA ALA A 160 7.02 -6.44 15.50
C ALA A 160 7.08 -5.22 14.57
N ALA A 161 7.71 -4.16 15.07
CA ALA A 161 8.08 -2.98 14.28
C ALA A 161 9.55 -2.65 14.57
N ARG A 162 10.37 -2.51 13.53
CA ARG A 162 11.83 -2.29 13.65
C ARG A 162 12.37 -1.35 12.59
N TRP A 163 13.43 -0.65 12.93
CA TRP A 163 14.23 0.16 12.02
C TRP A 163 15.33 -0.66 11.36
N PHE A 164 15.52 -0.45 10.06
CA PHE A 164 16.52 -1.17 9.27
C PHE A 164 17.38 -0.21 8.45
N SER A 165 18.69 -0.27 8.66
CA SER A 165 19.70 0.35 7.79
C SER A 165 19.90 -0.48 6.52
N ARG A 166 19.83 -1.80 6.65
CA ARG A 166 19.83 -2.75 5.54
C ARG A 166 18.52 -3.53 5.57
N LEU A 167 17.73 -3.41 4.50
CA LEU A 167 16.45 -4.11 4.40
C LEU A 167 16.66 -5.63 4.36
N PRO A 168 15.91 -6.39 5.17
CA PRO A 168 15.93 -7.86 5.12
C PRO A 168 15.62 -8.40 3.72
N GLU A 169 16.10 -9.60 3.41
CA GLU A 169 15.83 -10.24 2.11
C GLU A 169 14.34 -10.57 1.92
N ASP A 170 13.64 -10.90 3.01
CA ASP A 170 12.20 -11.16 3.05
C ASP A 170 11.35 -9.89 3.22
N THR A 171 11.85 -8.74 2.74
CA THR A 171 11.08 -7.50 2.67
C THR A 171 10.25 -7.47 1.39
N ARG A 172 8.95 -7.24 1.54
CA ARG A 172 8.05 -7.02 0.38
C ARG A 172 8.47 -5.77 -0.39
N ASP A 173 8.51 -5.90 -1.72
CA ASP A 173 8.84 -4.79 -2.63
C ASP A 173 10.22 -4.16 -2.35
N ARG A 174 11.14 -4.95 -1.86
CA ARG A 174 12.46 -4.55 -1.41
C ARG A 174 13.21 -3.70 -2.43
N ASP A 175 13.21 -4.09 -3.69
CA ASP A 175 13.95 -3.39 -4.74
C ASP A 175 13.42 -1.97 -4.98
N GLU A 176 12.12 -1.78 -4.88
CA GLU A 176 11.49 -0.45 -4.99
C GLU A 176 11.84 0.44 -3.80
N LEU A 177 11.86 -0.14 -2.59
CA LEU A 177 12.26 0.60 -1.39
C LEU A 177 13.74 1.00 -1.44
N VAL A 178 14.61 0.13 -1.94
CA VAL A 178 16.02 0.44 -2.16
C VAL A 178 16.17 1.57 -3.19
N ALA A 179 15.48 1.46 -4.32
CA ALA A 179 15.53 2.49 -5.36
C ALA A 179 15.00 3.84 -4.86
N TRP A 180 13.93 3.85 -4.10
CA TRP A 180 13.40 5.07 -3.49
C TRP A 180 14.40 5.69 -2.52
N ARG A 181 15.01 4.89 -1.64
CA ARG A 181 16.00 5.35 -0.66
C ARG A 181 17.24 5.93 -1.33
N GLU A 182 17.78 5.28 -2.35
CA GLU A 182 18.90 5.77 -3.13
C GLU A 182 18.59 7.14 -3.76
N ARG A 183 17.42 7.29 -4.34
CA ARG A 183 16.96 8.56 -4.93
C ARG A 183 16.78 9.66 -3.88
N ARG A 184 16.29 9.31 -2.70
CA ARG A 184 15.98 10.27 -1.63
C ARG A 184 17.22 10.81 -0.92
N PHE A 185 18.26 9.96 -0.78
CA PHE A 185 19.48 10.25 -0.01
C PHE A 185 20.76 10.35 -0.85
N SER A 186 20.63 10.44 -2.17
CA SER A 186 21.76 10.64 -3.08
C SER A 186 22.23 12.11 -3.14
#